data_b1e7f9075e487cdf641099c15a736ed2
#
_entry.id   b1e7f9075e487cdf641099c15a736ed2
#
_cell.length_a   1.000
_cell.length_b   1.000
_cell.length_c   1.000
_cell.angle_alpha   90.00
_cell.angle_beta   90.00
_cell.angle_gamma   90.00
#
_symmetry.space_group_name_H-M   'P 1'
#
loop_
_entity.id
_entity.type
_entity.pdbx_description
1 polymer ?
#
loop_
_entity_poly.entity_id
_entity_poly.type
_entity_poly.pdbx_seq_one_letter_code
_entity_poly.pdbx_strand_id
1 'polypeptide(L)'
;MRYGIIGGTGLYEITGQRAQTMRLETEFGSCTAMILKLAGEETAFIARHAPDHSLLPHEINYRANLMGLKQMGVERVLATATAGSLNDRIQPGDLVVLSQFLDFTKGRAYTLFEGKGRAAHVDMTEPYCLHLRDDLLKAGTGMGEALHPVGTYVCTEGPRFETAAEVAMFRALGGDVVGMTGVPEVVLAREANMCYAGLALVTNWAPGISQERVSHEEVVRAASQELEKVRRLLEMAIQRGRERSERCSCQQSAPI
;
A
#
# COMPACT_ATOMS: atom_id res chain seq x y z
N MET A 1 -10.90 -15.52 -4.44
CA MET A 1 -10.88 -14.44 -3.41
C MET A 1 -11.04 -13.09 -4.08
N ARG A 2 -11.89 -12.21 -3.58
CA ARG A 2 -12.11 -10.90 -4.22
C ARG A 2 -11.13 -9.83 -3.70
N TYR A 3 -10.66 -9.98 -2.47
CA TYR A 3 -9.78 -9.02 -1.81
C TYR A 3 -8.37 -9.57 -1.59
N GLY A 4 -7.39 -8.70 -1.74
CA GLY A 4 -6.02 -8.89 -1.33
C GLY A 4 -5.55 -7.74 -0.46
N ILE A 5 -4.67 -8.04 0.48
CA ILE A 5 -3.97 -7.05 1.29
C ILE A 5 -2.48 -7.18 1.00
N ILE A 6 -1.81 -6.04 0.78
CA ILE A 6 -0.35 -5.98 0.78
C ILE A 6 0.04 -5.15 1.99
N GLY A 7 0.63 -5.82 2.99
CA GLY A 7 0.99 -5.22 4.27
C GLY A 7 2.49 -5.08 4.48
N GLY A 8 2.86 -4.07 5.25
CA GLY A 8 4.19 -3.94 5.81
C GLY A 8 4.35 -4.73 7.11
N THR A 9 5.29 -4.30 7.92
CA THR A 9 5.72 -4.92 9.17
C THR A 9 4.56 -5.20 10.12
N GLY A 10 4.46 -6.44 10.58
CA GLY A 10 3.61 -6.84 11.71
C GLY A 10 2.12 -7.07 11.41
N LEU A 11 1.59 -6.62 10.28
CA LEU A 11 0.15 -6.73 10.01
C LEU A 11 -0.36 -8.18 9.90
N TYR A 12 0.51 -9.13 9.56
CA TYR A 12 0.16 -10.55 9.46
C TYR A 12 0.14 -11.28 10.83
N GLU A 13 0.85 -10.77 11.84
CA GLU A 13 0.92 -11.40 13.17
C GLU A 13 -0.38 -11.25 13.96
N ILE A 14 -1.16 -10.21 13.64
CA ILE A 14 -2.36 -9.84 14.40
C ILE A 14 -3.52 -10.81 14.19
N THR A 15 -3.50 -11.59 13.12
CA THR A 15 -4.66 -12.46 12.82
C THR A 15 -4.81 -13.61 13.81
N GLY A 16 -3.77 -13.95 14.59
CA GLY A 16 -3.78 -15.08 15.55
C GLY A 16 -4.20 -16.42 14.93
N GLN A 17 -4.47 -16.44 13.64
CA GLN A 17 -4.94 -17.59 12.89
C GLN A 17 -3.74 -18.31 12.26
N ARG A 18 -3.79 -19.63 12.24
CA ARG A 18 -2.91 -20.40 11.35
C ARG A 18 -3.27 -20.09 9.91
N ALA A 19 -2.55 -19.15 9.31
CA ALA A 19 -2.71 -18.82 7.91
C ALA A 19 -2.19 -19.96 7.04
N GLN A 20 -2.98 -20.36 6.05
CA GLN A 20 -2.48 -21.24 5.00
C GLN A 20 -1.54 -20.42 4.12
N THR A 21 -0.27 -20.82 4.07
CA THR A 21 0.73 -20.18 3.22
C THR A 21 0.75 -20.87 1.86
N MET A 22 0.78 -20.08 0.80
CA MET A 22 0.82 -20.55 -0.58
C MET A 22 1.95 -19.86 -1.33
N ARG A 23 2.85 -20.64 -1.91
CA ARG A 23 3.85 -20.15 -2.86
C ARG A 23 3.26 -20.14 -4.27
N LEU A 24 3.34 -19.03 -4.94
CA LEU A 24 2.80 -18.80 -6.27
C LEU A 24 3.95 -18.53 -7.24
N GLU A 25 3.95 -19.24 -8.36
CA GLU A 25 4.89 -19.00 -9.45
C GLU A 25 4.23 -18.13 -10.50
N THR A 26 4.90 -17.03 -10.86
CA THR A 26 4.45 -16.09 -11.88
C THR A 26 5.50 -15.94 -12.97
N GLU A 27 5.15 -15.33 -14.09
CA GLU A 27 6.11 -15.00 -15.15
C GLU A 27 7.22 -14.03 -14.68
N PHE A 28 7.05 -13.38 -13.52
CA PHE A 28 8.02 -12.46 -12.94
C PHE A 28 8.80 -13.05 -11.76
N GLY A 29 8.67 -14.35 -11.52
CA GLY A 29 9.23 -15.05 -10.37
C GLY A 29 8.17 -15.42 -9.35
N SER A 30 8.60 -15.94 -8.20
CA SER A 30 7.69 -16.41 -7.15
C SER A 30 7.34 -15.33 -6.14
N CYS A 31 6.15 -15.45 -5.56
CA CYS A 31 5.75 -14.74 -4.35
C CYS A 31 5.09 -15.69 -3.34
N THR A 32 4.97 -15.25 -2.12
CA THR A 32 4.32 -16.01 -1.05
C THR A 32 3.08 -15.24 -0.58
N ALA A 33 1.92 -15.87 -0.68
CA ALA A 33 0.67 -15.35 -0.15
C ALA A 33 0.19 -16.17 1.04
N MET A 34 -0.45 -15.54 1.98
CA MET A 34 -1.17 -16.15 3.10
C MET A 34 -2.66 -16.00 2.86
N ILE A 35 -3.45 -17.02 3.18
CA ILE A 35 -4.91 -16.96 3.14
C ILE A 35 -5.38 -16.67 4.56
N LEU A 36 -6.03 -15.54 4.75
CA LEU A 36 -6.60 -15.07 6.00
C LEU A 36 -8.12 -15.04 5.88
N LYS A 37 -8.82 -15.16 7.00
CA LYS A 37 -10.25 -14.94 7.07
C LYS A 37 -10.51 -13.58 7.71
N LEU A 38 -10.88 -12.58 6.92
CA LEU A 38 -11.18 -11.22 7.37
C LEU A 38 -12.63 -10.88 7.03
N ALA A 39 -13.36 -10.32 7.98
CA ALA A 39 -14.79 -10.02 7.82
C ALA A 39 -15.63 -11.21 7.31
N GLY A 40 -15.24 -12.45 7.64
CA GLY A 40 -15.91 -13.67 7.16
C GLY A 40 -15.53 -14.10 5.73
N GLU A 41 -14.60 -13.40 5.06
CA GLU A 41 -14.14 -13.68 3.70
C GLU A 41 -12.70 -14.19 3.68
N GLU A 42 -12.42 -15.10 2.74
CA GLU A 42 -11.06 -15.44 2.40
C GLU A 42 -10.39 -14.26 1.69
N THR A 43 -9.31 -13.78 2.28
CA THR A 43 -8.54 -12.63 1.83
C THR A 43 -7.09 -13.07 1.63
N ALA A 44 -6.53 -12.81 0.44
CA ALA A 44 -5.12 -13.04 0.21
C ALA A 44 -4.29 -11.96 0.89
N PHE A 45 -3.22 -12.33 1.57
CA PHE A 45 -2.30 -11.41 2.20
C PHE A 45 -0.88 -11.65 1.67
N ILE A 46 -0.19 -10.58 1.31
CA ILE A 46 1.23 -10.59 0.98
C ILE A 46 2.00 -9.73 1.96
N ALA A 47 2.97 -10.34 2.65
CA ALA A 47 3.98 -9.61 3.41
C ALA A 47 4.96 -8.98 2.42
N ARG A 48 4.86 -7.67 2.19
CA ARG A 48 5.61 -6.94 1.15
C ARG A 48 7.12 -7.14 1.27
N HIS A 49 7.65 -7.10 2.47
CA HIS A 49 9.08 -7.22 2.78
C HIS A 49 9.52 -8.66 3.09
N ALA A 50 8.76 -9.67 2.68
CA ALA A 50 8.81 -11.06 3.15
C ALA A 50 8.37 -11.21 4.64
N PRO A 51 7.99 -12.43 5.09
CA PRO A 51 7.52 -12.66 6.46
C PRO A 51 8.57 -12.36 7.53
N ASP A 52 9.84 -12.55 7.22
CA ASP A 52 11.00 -12.29 8.08
C ASP A 52 11.55 -10.86 7.97
N HIS A 53 10.88 -10.01 7.20
CA HIS A 53 11.26 -8.62 6.93
C HIS A 53 12.66 -8.47 6.31
N SER A 54 13.10 -9.44 5.51
CA SER A 54 14.44 -9.50 4.94
C SER A 54 14.64 -8.67 3.67
N LEU A 55 13.55 -8.29 2.97
CA LEU A 55 13.63 -7.57 1.70
C LEU A 55 13.62 -6.06 1.90
N LEU A 56 14.63 -5.40 1.35
CA LEU A 56 14.65 -3.94 1.23
C LEU A 56 13.63 -3.43 0.19
N PRO A 57 13.20 -2.16 0.25
CA PRO A 57 12.16 -1.63 -0.65
C PRO A 57 12.44 -1.83 -2.14
N HIS A 58 13.70 -1.77 -2.58
CA HIS A 58 14.11 -1.95 -3.96
C HIS A 58 14.32 -3.42 -4.35
N GLU A 59 14.35 -4.36 -3.39
CA GLU A 59 14.49 -5.80 -3.62
C GLU A 59 13.14 -6.51 -3.74
N ILE A 60 12.04 -5.83 -3.40
CA ILE A 60 10.70 -6.39 -3.45
C ILE A 60 10.33 -6.72 -4.90
N ASN A 61 9.88 -7.94 -5.14
CA ASN A 61 9.33 -8.31 -6.44
C ASN A 61 7.86 -7.90 -6.56
N TYR A 62 7.64 -6.59 -6.78
CA TYR A 62 6.30 -6.02 -6.90
C TYR A 62 5.47 -6.67 -8.01
N ARG A 63 6.10 -7.02 -9.15
CA ARG A 63 5.42 -7.70 -10.27
C ARG A 63 4.90 -9.07 -9.87
N ALA A 64 5.74 -9.89 -9.24
CA ALA A 64 5.32 -11.21 -8.78
C ALA A 64 4.22 -11.11 -7.73
N ASN A 65 4.29 -10.15 -6.80
CA ASN A 65 3.28 -9.95 -5.76
C ASN A 65 1.90 -9.64 -6.36
N LEU A 66 1.82 -8.66 -7.29
CA LEU A 66 0.55 -8.28 -7.92
C LEU A 66 0.00 -9.41 -8.80
N MET A 67 0.87 -10.05 -9.58
CA MET A 67 0.43 -11.15 -10.46
C MET A 67 0.04 -12.40 -9.68
N GLY A 68 0.69 -12.69 -8.56
CA GLY A 68 0.28 -13.75 -7.65
C GLY A 68 -1.11 -13.50 -7.07
N LEU A 69 -1.38 -12.29 -6.60
CA LEU A 69 -2.74 -11.91 -6.16
C LEU A 69 -3.76 -12.06 -7.29
N LYS A 70 -3.41 -11.66 -8.51
CA LYS A 70 -4.28 -11.79 -9.68
C LYS A 70 -4.59 -13.26 -10.00
N GLN A 71 -3.60 -14.15 -9.94
CA GLN A 71 -3.80 -15.61 -10.12
C GLN A 71 -4.76 -16.20 -9.07
N MET A 72 -4.78 -15.65 -7.86
CA MET A 72 -5.73 -16.03 -6.80
C MET A 72 -7.15 -15.46 -7.02
N GLY A 73 -7.39 -14.73 -8.11
CA GLY A 73 -8.68 -14.10 -8.43
C GLY A 73 -8.94 -12.81 -7.65
N VAL A 74 -7.90 -12.17 -7.11
CA VAL A 74 -8.02 -10.87 -6.43
C VAL A 74 -8.29 -9.77 -7.45
N GLU A 75 -9.34 -9.01 -7.20
CA GLU A 75 -9.76 -7.85 -8.00
C GLU A 75 -9.50 -6.52 -7.28
N ARG A 76 -9.40 -6.55 -5.96
CA ARG A 76 -9.34 -5.37 -5.08
C ARG A 76 -8.20 -5.52 -4.09
N VAL A 77 -7.27 -4.58 -4.11
CA VAL A 77 -6.09 -4.57 -3.24
C VAL A 77 -6.17 -3.39 -2.29
N LEU A 78 -6.07 -3.69 -1.00
CA LEU A 78 -5.85 -2.71 0.06
C LEU A 78 -4.39 -2.82 0.50
N ALA A 79 -3.63 -1.77 0.32
CA ALA A 79 -2.22 -1.75 0.69
C ALA A 79 -1.97 -0.81 1.86
N THR A 80 -1.12 -1.23 2.79
CA THR A 80 -0.67 -0.38 3.90
C THR A 80 0.80 -0.03 3.76
N ALA A 81 1.16 1.17 4.20
CA ALA A 81 2.54 1.59 4.29
C ALA A 81 2.76 2.44 5.55
N THR A 82 3.91 2.31 6.20
CA THR A 82 4.38 3.31 7.15
C THR A 82 4.96 4.49 6.39
N ALA A 83 4.78 5.70 6.90
CA ALA A 83 5.24 6.91 6.24
C ALA A 83 5.68 7.98 7.25
N GLY A 84 6.62 8.82 6.85
CA GLY A 84 6.96 10.05 7.54
C GLY A 84 6.04 11.19 7.10
N SER A 85 5.60 12.04 8.03
CA SER A 85 4.82 13.22 7.67
C SER A 85 5.68 14.30 7.03
N LEU A 86 5.17 14.87 5.94
CA LEU A 86 5.68 16.07 5.27
C LEU A 86 4.80 17.29 5.55
N ASN A 87 3.64 17.10 6.18
CA ASN A 87 2.58 18.10 6.33
C ASN A 87 2.28 18.33 7.82
N ASP A 88 2.40 19.57 8.28
CA ASP A 88 2.21 19.93 9.71
C ASP A 88 0.80 19.61 10.26
N ARG A 89 -0.17 19.36 9.36
CA ARG A 89 -1.55 18.97 9.72
C ARG A 89 -1.73 17.46 9.85
N ILE A 90 -0.74 16.68 9.46
CA ILE A 90 -0.76 15.21 9.50
C ILE A 90 0.30 14.78 10.51
N GLN A 91 -0.11 14.23 11.64
CA GLN A 91 0.77 13.93 12.76
C GLN A 91 1.12 12.44 12.85
N PRO A 92 2.22 12.08 13.52
CA PRO A 92 2.45 10.68 13.89
C PRO A 92 1.26 10.08 14.64
N GLY A 93 0.81 8.89 14.24
CA GLY A 93 -0.42 8.23 14.68
C GLY A 93 -1.60 8.40 13.72
N ASP A 94 -1.55 9.38 12.81
CA ASP A 94 -2.60 9.61 11.83
C ASP A 94 -2.61 8.56 10.72
N LEU A 95 -3.82 8.34 10.17
CA LEU A 95 -4.05 7.50 9.01
C LEU A 95 -4.45 8.36 7.81
N VAL A 96 -3.78 8.15 6.68
CA VAL A 96 -3.99 8.91 5.44
C VAL A 96 -4.46 7.98 4.33
N VAL A 97 -5.62 8.24 3.77
CA VAL A 97 -6.11 7.56 2.56
C VAL A 97 -5.47 8.22 1.34
N LEU A 98 -4.57 7.51 0.69
CA LEU A 98 -3.77 8.05 -0.41
C LEU A 98 -4.65 8.40 -1.62
N SER A 99 -4.38 9.55 -2.24
CA SER A 99 -5.10 10.05 -3.40
C SER A 99 -4.20 10.27 -4.62
N GLN A 100 -2.93 10.64 -4.39
CA GLN A 100 -1.94 10.91 -5.41
C GLN A 100 -0.56 10.41 -4.97
N PHE A 101 0.38 10.33 -5.89
CA PHE A 101 1.77 10.07 -5.58
C PHE A 101 2.73 10.93 -6.40
N LEU A 102 3.93 11.10 -5.85
CA LEU A 102 5.11 11.59 -6.54
C LEU A 102 6.18 10.50 -6.50
N ASP A 103 6.73 10.16 -7.64
CA ASP A 103 7.68 9.08 -7.78
C ASP A 103 9.12 9.55 -7.86
N PHE A 104 9.89 9.17 -6.86
CA PHE A 104 11.34 9.39 -6.77
C PHE A 104 12.11 8.07 -6.66
N THR A 105 11.51 6.96 -7.08
CA THR A 105 12.21 5.67 -7.20
C THR A 105 13.16 5.67 -8.40
N LYS A 106 14.13 4.75 -8.45
CA LYS A 106 15.22 4.80 -9.45
C LYS A 106 15.35 3.53 -10.29
N GLY A 107 15.49 2.38 -9.67
CA GLY A 107 15.89 1.14 -10.31
C GLY A 107 14.88 0.02 -10.30
N ARG A 108 13.60 0.30 -10.12
CA ARG A 108 12.54 -0.71 -9.99
C ARG A 108 11.97 -1.13 -11.33
N ALA A 109 11.48 -2.36 -11.39
CA ALA A 109 10.71 -2.83 -12.53
C ALA A 109 9.32 -2.15 -12.55
N TYR A 110 9.06 -1.37 -13.58
CA TYR A 110 7.99 -0.37 -13.62
C TYR A 110 6.73 -0.81 -14.37
N THR A 111 6.79 -1.92 -15.12
CA THR A 111 5.69 -2.35 -15.96
C THR A 111 5.59 -3.87 -16.02
N LEU A 112 4.39 -4.37 -16.23
CA LEU A 112 4.10 -5.78 -16.54
C LEU A 112 4.33 -6.13 -18.00
N PHE A 113 4.62 -5.14 -18.86
CA PHE A 113 4.72 -5.31 -20.30
C PHE A 113 6.15 -5.29 -20.84
N GLU A 114 7.15 -5.19 -19.96
CA GLU A 114 8.55 -5.23 -20.35
C GLU A 114 8.89 -6.51 -21.15
N GLY A 115 9.51 -6.34 -22.32
CA GLY A 115 9.88 -7.45 -23.19
C GLY A 115 8.72 -8.13 -23.94
N LYS A 116 7.47 -7.67 -23.78
CA LYS A 116 6.29 -8.32 -24.41
C LYS A 116 5.93 -7.77 -25.78
N GLY A 117 6.73 -6.88 -26.37
CA GLY A 117 6.46 -6.30 -27.68
C GLY A 117 5.21 -5.44 -27.77
N ARG A 118 4.63 -5.06 -26.64
CA ARG A 118 3.46 -4.16 -26.52
C ARG A 118 3.66 -3.21 -25.36
N ALA A 119 3.08 -2.03 -25.44
CA ALA A 119 3.03 -1.05 -24.37
C ALA A 119 1.58 -0.86 -23.87
N ALA A 120 1.42 -0.60 -22.59
CA ALA A 120 0.17 -0.13 -22.01
C ALA A 120 0.43 1.25 -21.40
N HIS A 121 -0.31 2.25 -21.84
CA HIS A 121 -0.31 3.59 -21.25
C HIS A 121 -1.55 3.73 -20.40
N VAL A 122 -1.44 3.35 -19.11
CA VAL A 122 -2.57 3.44 -18.18
C VAL A 122 -2.75 4.87 -17.70
N ASP A 123 -4.01 5.30 -17.64
CA ASP A 123 -4.36 6.60 -17.06
C ASP A 123 -4.14 6.58 -15.55
N MET A 124 -3.34 7.53 -15.06
CA MET A 124 -3.00 7.73 -13.66
C MET A 124 -3.57 9.03 -13.09
N THR A 125 -4.59 9.62 -13.73
CA THR A 125 -5.28 10.79 -13.19
C THR A 125 -5.85 10.50 -11.80
N GLU A 126 -6.45 9.32 -11.64
CA GLU A 126 -6.91 8.79 -10.35
C GLU A 126 -6.20 7.45 -10.07
N PRO A 127 -4.95 7.49 -9.53
CA PRO A 127 -4.14 6.29 -9.38
C PRO A 127 -4.73 5.31 -8.36
N TYR A 128 -5.40 5.82 -7.33
CA TYR A 128 -6.05 5.04 -6.28
C TYR A 128 -7.55 4.95 -6.51
N CYS A 129 -8.09 3.73 -6.41
CA CYS A 129 -9.50 3.45 -6.67
C CYS A 129 -10.43 4.26 -5.75
N LEU A 130 -11.28 5.08 -6.34
CA LEU A 130 -12.22 5.93 -5.60
C LEU A 130 -13.18 5.11 -4.73
N HIS A 131 -13.62 3.94 -5.21
CA HIS A 131 -14.50 3.06 -4.44
C HIS A 131 -13.82 2.53 -3.18
N LEU A 132 -12.56 2.04 -3.29
CA LEU A 132 -11.84 1.52 -2.13
C LEU A 132 -11.46 2.64 -1.14
N ARG A 133 -11.17 3.83 -1.64
CA ARG A 133 -10.93 5.02 -0.80
C ARG A 133 -12.19 5.39 -0.02
N ASP A 134 -13.36 5.41 -0.67
CA ASP A 134 -14.65 5.66 -0.01
C ASP A 134 -14.97 4.59 1.05
N ASP A 135 -14.70 3.31 0.74
CA ASP A 135 -14.89 2.20 1.69
C ASP A 135 -14.00 2.36 2.94
N LEU A 136 -12.73 2.79 2.77
CA LEU A 136 -11.81 3.08 3.89
C LEU A 136 -12.31 4.27 4.72
N LEU A 137 -12.69 5.37 4.10
CA LEU A 137 -13.17 6.57 4.81
C LEU A 137 -14.44 6.30 5.61
N LYS A 138 -15.39 5.58 5.01
CA LYS A 138 -16.62 5.18 5.71
C LYS A 138 -16.36 4.18 6.82
N ALA A 139 -15.37 3.30 6.66
CA ALA A 139 -14.94 2.40 7.72
C ALA A 139 -14.37 3.20 8.91
N GLY A 140 -13.48 4.17 8.65
CA GLY A 140 -12.96 5.06 9.69
C GLY A 140 -14.06 5.80 10.44
N THR A 141 -14.99 6.41 9.72
CA THR A 141 -16.16 7.06 10.34
C THR A 141 -16.95 6.10 11.21
N GLY A 142 -17.17 4.85 10.76
CA GLY A 142 -17.87 3.82 11.51
C GLY A 142 -17.13 3.35 12.77
N MET A 143 -15.82 3.56 12.83
CA MET A 143 -14.98 3.29 14.00
C MET A 143 -14.84 4.50 14.95
N GLY A 144 -15.32 5.68 14.55
CA GLY A 144 -15.05 6.93 15.24
C GLY A 144 -13.63 7.45 15.03
N GLU A 145 -12.92 6.95 14.01
CA GLU A 145 -11.56 7.34 13.67
C GLU A 145 -11.57 8.43 12.58
N ALA A 146 -10.84 9.52 12.82
CA ALA A 146 -10.64 10.56 11.83
C ALA A 146 -9.48 10.16 10.90
N LEU A 147 -9.79 9.93 9.62
CA LEU A 147 -8.78 9.69 8.59
C LEU A 147 -8.59 10.95 7.76
N HIS A 148 -7.36 11.23 7.35
CA HIS A 148 -7.11 12.21 6.30
C HIS A 148 -7.63 11.66 4.97
N PRO A 149 -8.63 12.32 4.33
CA PRO A 149 -9.34 11.75 3.18
C PRO A 149 -8.54 11.83 1.88
N VAL A 150 -7.49 12.63 1.87
CA VAL A 150 -6.58 12.83 0.74
C VAL A 150 -5.15 12.95 1.25
N GLY A 151 -4.20 12.44 0.46
CA GLY A 151 -2.78 12.62 0.71
C GLY A 151 -1.96 12.25 -0.50
N THR A 152 -0.98 13.09 -0.83
CA THR A 152 0.03 12.84 -1.86
C THR A 152 1.20 12.08 -1.24
N TYR A 153 1.39 10.85 -1.68
CA TYR A 153 2.46 9.98 -1.22
C TYR A 153 3.72 10.19 -2.05
N VAL A 154 4.79 10.67 -1.44
CA VAL A 154 6.12 10.70 -2.06
C VAL A 154 6.76 9.33 -1.88
N CYS A 155 7.09 8.65 -2.98
CA CYS A 155 7.78 7.37 -2.94
C CYS A 155 9.26 7.55 -3.24
N THR A 156 10.12 7.29 -2.26
CA THR A 156 11.58 7.30 -2.42
C THR A 156 12.11 5.89 -2.62
N GLU A 157 13.37 5.77 -3.07
CA GLU A 157 13.99 4.46 -3.28
C GLU A 157 14.26 3.73 -1.97
N GLY A 158 14.64 4.44 -0.93
CA GLY A 158 15.20 3.82 0.27
C GLY A 158 16.56 3.15 0.03
N PRO A 159 17.09 2.32 0.96
CA PRO A 159 16.55 2.09 2.30
C PRO A 159 16.86 3.20 3.31
N ARG A 160 17.70 4.19 2.94
CA ARG A 160 17.98 5.34 3.80
C ARG A 160 16.78 6.27 3.92
N PHE A 161 16.63 6.91 5.05
CA PHE A 161 15.72 8.04 5.19
C PHE A 161 16.21 9.24 4.36
N GLU A 162 15.29 10.14 4.08
CA GLU A 162 15.50 11.34 3.30
C GLU A 162 16.42 12.34 4.03
N THR A 163 17.08 13.19 3.27
CA THR A 163 17.77 14.37 3.83
C THR A 163 16.75 15.47 4.10
N ALA A 164 17.05 16.40 5.01
CA ALA A 164 16.21 17.58 5.25
C ALA A 164 15.98 18.42 3.97
N ALA A 165 16.96 18.46 3.06
CA ALA A 165 16.84 19.15 1.78
C ALA A 165 15.86 18.44 0.83
N GLU A 166 15.88 17.08 0.77
CA GLU A 166 14.89 16.29 0.03
C GLU A 166 13.49 16.50 0.60
N VAL A 167 13.35 16.51 1.93
CA VAL A 167 12.07 16.76 2.61
C VAL A 167 11.53 18.15 2.28
N ALA A 168 12.37 19.19 2.31
CA ALA A 168 11.97 20.54 1.92
C ALA A 168 11.49 20.59 0.46
N MET A 169 12.19 19.91 -0.44
CA MET A 169 11.78 19.79 -1.86
C MET A 169 10.44 19.06 -2.00
N PHE A 170 10.24 17.95 -1.32
CA PHE A 170 8.99 17.18 -1.40
C PHE A 170 7.78 17.97 -0.89
N ARG A 171 7.96 18.74 0.19
CA ARG A 171 6.93 19.66 0.69
C ARG A 171 6.60 20.74 -0.35
N ALA A 172 7.60 21.33 -0.98
CA ALA A 172 7.40 22.35 -2.03
C ALA A 172 6.66 21.79 -3.26
N LEU A 173 6.80 20.48 -3.56
CA LEU A 173 6.09 19.80 -4.63
C LEU A 173 4.66 19.34 -4.24
N GLY A 174 4.24 19.60 -3.01
CA GLY A 174 2.90 19.22 -2.53
C GLY A 174 2.78 17.79 -2.00
N GLY A 175 3.89 17.17 -1.58
CA GLY A 175 3.90 15.91 -0.86
C GLY A 175 3.35 16.05 0.56
N ASP A 176 2.50 15.12 0.97
CA ASP A 176 1.91 15.07 2.31
C ASP A 176 2.59 14.06 3.23
N VAL A 177 2.95 12.92 2.68
CA VAL A 177 3.66 11.84 3.41
C VAL A 177 4.73 11.23 2.52
N VAL A 178 5.80 10.70 3.12
CA VAL A 178 6.92 10.06 2.41
C VAL A 178 7.13 8.63 2.90
N GLY A 179 7.35 7.73 1.95
CA GLY A 179 7.69 6.33 2.22
C GLY A 179 8.39 5.70 1.03
N MET A 180 8.51 4.37 1.02
CA MET A 180 9.45 3.71 0.11
C MET A 180 8.82 2.61 -0.76
N THR A 181 7.50 2.35 -0.68
CA THR A 181 6.93 1.10 -1.23
C THR A 181 5.69 1.28 -2.11
N GLY A 182 5.00 2.43 -2.09
CA GLY A 182 3.75 2.63 -2.83
C GLY A 182 3.91 2.59 -4.36
N VAL A 183 5.11 2.90 -4.86
CA VAL A 183 5.47 2.86 -6.28
C VAL A 183 6.62 1.87 -6.48
N PRO A 184 6.57 0.97 -7.46
CA PRO A 184 5.63 0.88 -8.58
C PRO A 184 4.33 0.11 -8.28
N GLU A 185 4.05 -0.29 -7.04
CA GLU A 185 2.94 -1.17 -6.67
C GLU A 185 1.58 -0.69 -7.22
N VAL A 186 1.26 0.60 -7.04
CA VAL A 186 0.01 1.19 -7.55
C VAL A 186 -0.05 1.19 -9.09
N VAL A 187 1.07 1.45 -9.77
CA VAL A 187 1.16 1.44 -11.23
C VAL A 187 0.90 0.04 -11.78
N LEU A 188 1.58 -0.95 -11.21
CA LEU A 188 1.44 -2.36 -11.60
C LEU A 188 0.02 -2.89 -11.33
N ALA A 189 -0.62 -2.46 -10.24
CA ALA A 189 -2.00 -2.81 -9.96
C ALA A 189 -2.96 -2.26 -11.04
N ARG A 190 -2.75 -1.01 -11.50
CA ARG A 190 -3.51 -0.42 -12.61
C ARG A 190 -3.30 -1.18 -13.92
N GLU A 191 -2.06 -1.53 -14.24
CA GLU A 191 -1.73 -2.36 -15.42
C GLU A 191 -2.34 -3.77 -15.32
N ALA A 192 -2.45 -4.32 -14.11
CA ALA A 192 -3.09 -5.61 -13.86
C ALA A 192 -4.63 -5.54 -13.88
N ASN A 193 -5.25 -4.38 -14.15
CA ASN A 193 -6.70 -4.16 -14.07
C ASN A 193 -7.27 -4.51 -12.70
N MET A 194 -6.58 -4.11 -11.63
CA MET A 194 -7.00 -4.28 -10.25
C MET A 194 -7.36 -2.94 -9.62
N CYS A 195 -8.40 -2.91 -8.79
CA CYS A 195 -8.64 -1.79 -7.90
C CYS A 195 -7.54 -1.78 -6.82
N TYR A 196 -6.95 -0.63 -6.57
CA TYR A 196 -5.91 -0.48 -5.56
C TYR A 196 -6.15 0.76 -4.72
N ALA A 197 -6.06 0.64 -3.40
CA ALA A 197 -6.06 1.77 -2.48
C ALA A 197 -4.92 1.64 -1.48
N GLY A 198 -4.24 2.75 -1.21
CA GLY A 198 -3.18 2.86 -0.23
C GLY A 198 -3.67 3.55 1.04
N LEU A 199 -3.33 2.97 2.19
CA LEU A 199 -3.50 3.54 3.51
C LEU A 199 -2.12 3.76 4.11
N ALA A 200 -1.72 5.01 4.34
CA ALA A 200 -0.49 5.34 5.03
C ALA A 200 -0.74 5.53 6.52
N LEU A 201 0.02 4.81 7.35
CA LEU A 201 0.14 5.07 8.78
C LEU A 201 1.34 5.98 8.98
N VAL A 202 1.12 7.15 9.50
CA VAL A 202 2.19 8.10 9.82
C VAL A 202 2.87 7.69 11.11
N THR A 203 4.14 7.33 11.05
CA THR A 203 4.91 6.81 12.20
C THR A 203 5.83 7.85 12.82
N ASN A 204 6.21 8.86 12.05
CA ASN A 204 7.19 9.86 12.45
C ASN A 204 7.03 11.13 11.61
N TRP A 205 7.64 12.21 12.06
CA TRP A 205 7.93 13.37 11.21
C TRP A 205 9.07 13.02 10.24
N ALA A 206 8.98 13.46 9.00
CA ALA A 206 10.09 13.30 8.06
C ALA A 206 11.34 14.07 8.54
N PRO A 207 12.56 13.63 8.19
CA PRO A 207 13.80 14.24 8.67
C PRO A 207 13.86 15.76 8.45
N GLY A 208 14.22 16.50 9.50
CA GLY A 208 14.36 17.96 9.44
C GLY A 208 13.07 18.75 9.71
N ILE A 209 11.92 18.09 9.92
CA ILE A 209 10.68 18.74 10.36
C ILE A 209 10.68 18.89 11.89
N SER A 210 11.02 17.83 12.60
CA SER A 210 11.24 17.87 14.05
C SER A 210 12.74 17.90 14.38
N GLN A 211 13.05 18.17 15.66
CA GLN A 211 14.43 18.09 16.16
C GLN A 211 14.87 16.65 16.44
N GLU A 212 13.94 15.71 16.50
CA GLU A 212 14.20 14.31 16.78
C GLU A 212 14.76 13.61 15.53
N ARG A 213 15.70 12.69 15.76
CA ARG A 213 16.24 11.86 14.69
C ARG A 213 15.32 10.68 14.46
N VAL A 214 15.02 10.38 13.20
CA VAL A 214 14.24 9.21 12.83
C VAL A 214 15.10 7.96 12.93
N SER A 215 14.61 6.95 13.62
CA SER A 215 15.20 5.61 13.68
C SER A 215 14.21 4.54 13.19
N HIS A 216 14.74 3.43 12.67
CA HIS A 216 13.90 2.32 12.23
C HIS A 216 13.14 1.69 13.40
N GLU A 217 13.76 1.60 14.57
CA GLU A 217 13.17 1.03 15.79
C GLU A 217 11.95 1.85 16.25
N GLU A 218 12.02 3.18 16.14
CA GLU A 218 10.88 4.05 16.47
C GLU A 218 9.73 3.88 15.49
N VAL A 219 10.04 3.78 14.20
CA VAL A 219 9.04 3.51 13.15
C VAL A 219 8.32 2.19 13.42
N VAL A 220 9.06 1.11 13.72
CA VAL A 220 8.49 -0.21 14.03
C VAL A 220 7.63 -0.15 15.28
N ARG A 221 8.11 0.51 16.34
CA ARG A 221 7.36 0.65 17.59
C ARG A 221 6.05 1.42 17.39
N ALA A 222 6.10 2.57 16.69
CA ALA A 222 4.92 3.36 16.38
C ALA A 222 3.92 2.58 15.51
N ALA A 223 4.42 1.86 14.49
CA ALA A 223 3.58 1.01 13.66
C ALA A 223 2.89 -0.08 14.49
N SER A 224 3.61 -0.75 15.39
CA SER A 224 3.08 -1.83 16.21
C SER A 224 1.93 -1.38 17.13
N GLN A 225 1.94 -0.14 17.60
CA GLN A 225 0.89 0.42 18.45
C GLN A 225 -0.45 0.58 17.71
N GLU A 226 -0.41 0.80 16.40
CA GLU A 226 -1.58 1.09 15.58
C GLU A 226 -2.07 -0.11 14.75
N LEU A 227 -1.38 -1.24 14.82
CA LEU A 227 -1.67 -2.41 13.99
C LEU A 227 -3.12 -2.90 14.12
N GLU A 228 -3.64 -2.98 15.34
CA GLU A 228 -5.01 -3.45 15.57
C GLU A 228 -6.05 -2.48 15.00
N LYS A 229 -5.80 -1.17 15.11
CA LYS A 229 -6.63 -0.14 14.48
C LYS A 229 -6.65 -0.29 12.95
N VAL A 230 -5.46 -0.44 12.36
CA VAL A 230 -5.33 -0.65 10.90
C VAL A 230 -6.04 -1.93 10.48
N ARG A 231 -5.86 -3.04 11.20
CA ARG A 231 -6.52 -4.32 10.91
C ARG A 231 -8.05 -4.16 10.90
N ARG A 232 -8.62 -3.59 11.97
CA ARG A 232 -10.07 -3.37 12.08
C ARG A 232 -10.59 -2.47 10.97
N LEU A 233 -9.84 -1.44 10.60
CA LEU A 233 -10.19 -0.54 9.50
C LEU A 233 -10.27 -1.31 8.17
N LEU A 234 -9.27 -2.14 7.86
CA LEU A 234 -9.26 -2.96 6.65
C LEU A 234 -10.42 -3.96 6.64
N GLU A 235 -10.71 -4.62 7.76
CA GLU A 235 -11.85 -5.54 7.87
C GLU A 235 -13.17 -4.83 7.59
N MET A 236 -13.40 -3.67 8.19
CA MET A 236 -14.62 -2.91 7.96
C MET A 236 -14.71 -2.39 6.52
N ALA A 237 -13.60 -1.99 5.91
CA ALA A 237 -13.57 -1.58 4.51
C ALA A 237 -13.91 -2.76 3.58
N ILE A 238 -13.37 -3.95 3.84
CA ILE A 238 -13.71 -5.18 3.11
C ILE A 238 -15.19 -5.49 3.25
N GLN A 239 -15.72 -5.47 4.47
CA GLN A 239 -17.13 -5.73 4.74
C GLN A 239 -18.06 -4.80 3.95
N ARG A 240 -17.77 -3.50 3.93
CA ARG A 240 -18.53 -2.51 3.16
C ARG A 240 -18.46 -2.74 1.65
N GLY A 241 -17.27 -2.99 1.15
CA GLY A 241 -17.07 -3.18 -0.29
C GLY A 241 -17.65 -4.48 -0.85
N ARG A 242 -18.05 -5.45 0.00
CA ARG A 242 -18.72 -6.70 -0.43
C ARG A 242 -20.05 -6.46 -1.10
N GLU A 243 -20.81 -5.49 -0.63
CA GLU A 243 -22.14 -5.15 -1.14
C GLU A 243 -22.08 -4.47 -2.52
N ARG A 244 -20.90 -4.04 -2.93
CA ARG A 244 -20.70 -3.34 -4.19
C ARG A 244 -20.56 -4.33 -5.35
N SER A 245 -21.59 -4.44 -6.18
CA SER A 245 -21.62 -5.30 -7.37
C SER A 245 -21.08 -4.65 -8.63
N GLU A 246 -20.98 -3.32 -8.66
CA GLU A 246 -20.59 -2.56 -9.83
C GLU A 246 -19.11 -2.78 -10.20
N ARG A 247 -18.85 -2.94 -11.50
CA ARG A 247 -17.48 -2.94 -12.03
C ARG A 247 -16.88 -1.55 -11.91
N CYS A 248 -15.63 -1.50 -11.45
CA CYS A 248 -14.87 -0.25 -11.38
C CYS A 248 -14.15 0.00 -12.70
N SER A 249 -14.01 1.28 -13.10
CA SER A 249 -13.18 1.68 -14.24
C SER A 249 -11.73 1.21 -14.13
N CYS A 250 -11.22 1.03 -12.90
CA CYS A 250 -9.89 0.45 -12.65
C CYS A 250 -9.69 -0.93 -13.30
N GLN A 251 -10.75 -1.69 -13.48
CA GLN A 251 -10.70 -3.05 -14.04
C GLN A 251 -10.66 -3.08 -15.57
N GLN A 252 -10.54 -1.94 -16.21
CA GLN A 252 -10.47 -1.77 -17.66
C GLN A 252 -9.33 -0.81 -18.07
N SER A 253 -8.31 -0.67 -17.24
CA SER A 253 -7.26 0.34 -17.42
C SER A 253 -6.22 -0.04 -18.47
N ALA A 254 -5.98 -1.32 -18.69
CA ALA A 254 -4.98 -1.82 -19.64
C ALA A 254 -5.56 -2.92 -20.56
N PRO A 255 -5.06 -3.01 -21.81
CA PRO A 255 -5.36 -4.13 -22.69
C PRO A 255 -4.55 -5.35 -22.21
N ILE A 256 -5.18 -6.23 -21.47
CA ILE A 256 -4.58 -7.50 -21.03
C ILE A 256 -4.94 -8.61 -22.01
#